data_f5af23d4053e16ee7010e33411c8367c
#
_entry.id   f5af23d4053e16ee7010e33411c8367c
#
_cell.length_a   1.000
_cell.length_b   1.000
_cell.length_c   1.000
_cell.angle_alpha   90.00
_cell.angle_beta   90.00
_cell.angle_gamma   90.00
#
_symmetry.space_group_name_H-M   'P 1'
#
loop_
_entity.id
_entity.type
_entity.pdbx_description
1 polymer ?
#
loop_
_entity_poly.entity_id
_entity_poly.type
_entity_poly.pdbx_seq_one_letter_code
_entity_poly.pdbx_strand_id
1 'polypeptide(L)'
;MAMLPLSPVLIIIFFRVFQFARAQDYFIPPGITTTTTTTTDAGSYDLHRSPLPYTYIKPSQLPLEFSWHNVNQKSYLTHTLNQHLPHYCGACWAHSLSSALADRIQIARYAGHRNWTVAELLFTKPPRTTQNKKVRDEINLSVQFLLNCGNKIAGSCHGGSAAAGYEFIHRWGYIPYDTCQSYLACSSDSTDGFCPHVDTSCSATNICKSCNSTNCRAIVSPRIPNATVAEYGTYYAMNPNSIRKYGHTSNTTVLMAEIYARGPVKASINAAGILDYEGGIITNSSEGVFNRTHNHGVNIVGWGYYDKDDNSSSSSGHQEQYWIIRNSWGQYWGEMGFFRLQLGQNLLGIESNLAWATPGPFTGE
;
A
#
# COMPACT_ATOMS: atom_id res chain seq x y z
N MET A 1 -60.54 -46.71 4.82
CA MET A 1 -59.08 -46.56 4.78
C MET A 1 -58.78 -45.21 4.15
N ALA A 2 -58.58 -44.21 4.98
CA ALA A 2 -58.42 -42.82 4.53
C ALA A 2 -56.90 -42.49 4.39
N MET A 3 -56.47 -42.05 3.21
CA MET A 3 -55.13 -41.52 2.96
C MET A 3 -55.12 -40.06 3.35
N LEU A 4 -54.26 -39.70 4.28
CA LEU A 4 -53.90 -38.34 4.63
C LEU A 4 -52.91 -37.74 3.60
N PRO A 5 -53.04 -36.48 3.17
CA PRO A 5 -52.08 -35.84 2.29
C PRO A 5 -50.89 -35.28 3.09
N LEU A 6 -49.67 -35.57 2.60
CA LEU A 6 -48.43 -35.02 3.08
C LEU A 6 -48.33 -33.54 2.66
N SER A 7 -48.09 -32.67 3.65
CA SER A 7 -47.82 -31.23 3.49
C SER A 7 -46.44 -30.99 2.89
N PRO A 8 -46.28 -30.11 1.90
CA PRO A 8 -44.95 -29.74 1.40
C PRO A 8 -44.29 -28.74 2.36
N VAL A 9 -43.17 -29.12 2.91
CA VAL A 9 -42.25 -28.26 3.65
C VAL A 9 -41.64 -27.25 2.66
N LEU A 10 -42.00 -25.99 2.81
CA LEU A 10 -41.49 -24.87 2.03
C LEU A 10 -40.05 -24.55 2.53
N ILE A 11 -39.05 -25.03 1.81
CA ILE A 11 -37.67 -24.67 2.04
C ILE A 11 -37.47 -23.24 1.42
N ILE A 12 -37.49 -22.23 2.29
CA ILE A 12 -37.13 -20.85 1.91
C ILE A 12 -35.61 -20.80 1.85
N ILE A 13 -35.06 -20.97 0.65
CA ILE A 13 -33.66 -20.68 0.38
C ILE A 13 -33.53 -19.17 0.29
N PHE A 14 -32.94 -18.52 1.30
CA PHE A 14 -32.51 -17.16 1.24
C PHE A 14 -31.36 -17.03 0.24
N PHE A 15 -31.67 -16.79 -1.02
CA PHE A 15 -30.73 -16.22 -1.95
C PHE A 15 -30.47 -14.77 -1.49
N ARG A 16 -29.35 -14.54 -0.82
CA ARG A 16 -28.79 -13.19 -0.75
C ARG A 16 -28.35 -12.81 -2.16
N VAL A 17 -29.23 -12.14 -2.87
CA VAL A 17 -28.89 -11.42 -4.09
C VAL A 17 -27.95 -10.29 -3.66
N PHE A 18 -26.65 -10.49 -3.84
CA PHE A 18 -25.72 -9.37 -3.88
C PHE A 18 -26.11 -8.54 -5.12
N GLN A 19 -26.85 -7.49 -4.90
CA GLN A 19 -27.02 -6.45 -5.91
C GLN A 19 -25.62 -5.85 -6.12
N PHE A 20 -24.97 -6.28 -7.21
CA PHE A 20 -23.90 -5.51 -7.81
C PHE A 20 -24.48 -4.14 -8.14
N ALA A 21 -24.06 -3.12 -7.43
CA ALA A 21 -24.33 -1.75 -7.82
C ALA A 21 -23.81 -1.62 -9.28
N ARG A 22 -24.73 -1.40 -10.22
CA ARG A 22 -24.38 -1.05 -11.58
C ARG A 22 -23.48 0.19 -11.47
N ALA A 23 -22.27 0.08 -12.01
CA ALA A 23 -21.41 1.22 -12.22
C ALA A 23 -22.21 2.21 -13.07
N GLN A 24 -22.72 3.26 -12.43
CA GLN A 24 -23.27 4.40 -13.14
C GLN A 24 -22.11 5.06 -13.88
N ASP A 25 -22.38 5.50 -15.11
CA ASP A 25 -21.47 6.31 -15.92
C ASP A 25 -20.95 7.47 -15.05
N TYR A 26 -19.71 7.35 -14.59
CA TYR A 26 -19.11 8.42 -13.79
C TYR A 26 -18.71 9.53 -14.72
N PHE A 27 -19.60 10.52 -14.77
CA PHE A 27 -19.31 11.85 -15.25
C PHE A 27 -18.18 12.42 -14.33
N ILE A 28 -17.09 12.89 -14.94
CA ILE A 28 -16.05 13.63 -14.22
C ILE A 28 -16.73 14.84 -13.59
N PRO A 29 -16.85 14.95 -12.26
CA PRO A 29 -17.44 16.14 -11.67
C PRO A 29 -16.58 17.35 -12.03
N PRO A 30 -17.13 18.40 -12.64
CA PRO A 30 -16.40 19.64 -12.83
C PRO A 30 -16.15 20.25 -11.45
N GLY A 31 -14.88 20.29 -11.04
CA GLY A 31 -14.45 21.00 -9.86
C GLY A 31 -14.77 20.27 -8.56
N ILE A 32 -13.80 19.54 -8.02
CA ILE A 32 -13.75 19.28 -6.59
C ILE A 32 -13.47 20.64 -5.94
N THR A 33 -14.53 21.40 -5.67
CA THR A 33 -14.45 22.53 -4.77
C THR A 33 -14.19 21.96 -3.39
N THR A 34 -13.08 22.32 -2.80
CA THR A 34 -12.73 22.10 -1.41
C THR A 34 -13.81 22.69 -0.52
N THR A 35 -14.84 21.90 -0.23
CA THR A 35 -15.71 22.20 0.90
C THR A 35 -14.93 21.77 2.14
N THR A 36 -14.25 22.73 2.73
CA THR A 36 -13.59 22.62 4.01
C THR A 36 -14.67 22.32 5.05
N THR A 37 -14.86 21.05 5.38
CA THR A 37 -15.48 20.72 6.66
C THR A 37 -14.43 21.03 7.71
N THR A 38 -14.55 22.19 8.31
CA THR A 38 -13.78 22.62 9.48
C THR A 38 -14.15 21.72 10.66
N THR A 39 -13.39 20.63 10.82
CA THR A 39 -13.14 20.08 12.15
C THR A 39 -11.75 20.54 12.55
N THR A 40 -11.70 21.28 13.62
CA THR A 40 -10.52 21.84 14.26
C THR A 40 -9.64 20.73 14.82
N ASP A 41 -8.81 20.14 13.94
CA ASP A 41 -7.55 19.45 14.25
C ASP A 41 -6.86 19.23 12.91
N ALA A 42 -5.56 19.53 12.86
CA ALA A 42 -4.75 19.54 11.64
C ALA A 42 -5.01 18.29 10.77
N GLY A 43 -5.68 18.48 9.63
CA GLY A 43 -6.01 17.57 8.57
C GLY A 43 -5.87 16.07 8.86
N SER A 44 -6.84 15.47 9.55
CA SER A 44 -6.85 14.02 9.73
C SER A 44 -7.27 13.36 8.42
N TYR A 45 -6.29 12.90 7.63
CA TYR A 45 -6.52 11.96 6.52
C TYR A 45 -6.85 10.59 7.10
N ASP A 46 -8.07 10.43 7.61
CA ASP A 46 -8.48 9.19 8.26
C ASP A 46 -9.95 8.87 7.96
N LEU A 47 -10.16 7.76 7.28
CA LEU A 47 -11.46 7.19 6.98
C LEU A 47 -11.40 5.69 7.21
N HIS A 48 -11.80 5.25 8.39
CA HIS A 48 -11.91 3.81 8.69
C HIS A 48 -13.22 3.47 9.39
N ARG A 49 -13.78 2.33 9.04
CA ARG A 49 -14.99 1.75 9.63
C ARG A 49 -14.69 0.39 10.26
N SER A 50 -13.67 -0.30 9.73
CA SER A 50 -13.22 -1.57 10.27
C SER A 50 -12.32 -1.35 11.50
N PRO A 51 -12.33 -2.29 12.49
CA PRO A 51 -11.41 -2.21 13.61
C PRO A 51 -9.95 -2.19 13.15
N LEU A 52 -9.15 -1.30 13.73
CA LEU A 52 -7.72 -1.25 13.44
C LEU A 52 -7.01 -2.49 14.00
N PRO A 53 -6.03 -3.08 13.30
CA PRO A 53 -5.39 -4.35 13.67
C PRO A 53 -4.87 -4.42 15.09
N TYR A 54 -4.28 -3.36 15.61
CA TYR A 54 -3.77 -3.31 16.98
C TYR A 54 -4.87 -3.45 18.04
N THR A 55 -6.16 -3.30 17.68
CA THR A 55 -7.26 -3.47 18.63
C THR A 55 -7.63 -4.94 18.87
N TYR A 56 -7.22 -5.86 17.97
CA TYR A 56 -7.51 -7.29 18.05
C TYR A 56 -6.30 -8.21 17.94
N ILE A 57 -5.14 -7.71 17.48
CA ILE A 57 -3.87 -8.46 17.49
C ILE A 57 -3.02 -7.97 18.65
N LYS A 58 -2.74 -8.85 19.61
CA LYS A 58 -1.85 -8.55 20.75
C LYS A 58 -0.39 -8.68 20.34
N PRO A 59 0.54 -7.96 20.96
CA PRO A 59 1.98 -8.09 20.71
C PRO A 59 2.50 -9.53 20.81
N SER A 60 1.98 -10.33 21.76
CA SER A 60 2.33 -11.74 21.93
C SER A 60 1.91 -12.68 20.80
N GLN A 61 1.05 -12.21 19.89
CA GLN A 61 0.59 -12.95 18.71
C GLN A 61 1.42 -12.63 17.46
N LEU A 62 2.27 -11.61 17.53
CA LEU A 62 3.16 -11.24 16.44
C LEU A 62 4.36 -12.20 16.41
N PRO A 63 4.70 -12.74 15.22
CA PRO A 63 5.88 -13.60 15.09
C PRO A 63 7.16 -12.81 15.29
N LEU A 64 8.26 -13.50 15.65
CA LEU A 64 9.57 -12.89 15.82
C LEU A 64 10.08 -12.22 14.54
N GLU A 65 9.81 -12.84 13.39
CA GLU A 65 10.08 -12.32 12.06
C GLU A 65 8.88 -12.50 11.14
N PHE A 66 8.70 -11.61 10.20
CA PHE A 66 7.64 -11.68 9.21
C PHE A 66 7.95 -10.81 8.01
N SER A 67 7.70 -11.29 6.80
CA SER A 67 7.80 -10.47 5.59
C SER A 67 6.81 -10.91 4.51
N TRP A 68 6.10 -9.97 3.92
CA TRP A 68 5.26 -10.22 2.75
C TRP A 68 6.08 -10.60 1.50
N HIS A 69 7.39 -10.40 1.54
CA HIS A 69 8.30 -10.92 0.51
C HIS A 69 8.43 -12.45 0.57
N ASN A 70 8.19 -13.07 1.73
CA ASN A 70 8.28 -14.51 1.90
C ASN A 70 7.26 -15.04 2.90
N VAL A 71 6.02 -15.22 2.46
CA VAL A 71 4.99 -15.94 3.22
C VAL A 71 4.78 -17.32 2.60
N ASN A 72 5.13 -18.37 3.35
CA ASN A 72 5.07 -19.75 2.86
C ASN A 72 5.84 -19.97 1.53
N GLN A 73 7.05 -19.44 1.43
CA GLN A 73 7.95 -19.50 0.25
C GLN A 73 7.41 -18.77 -0.98
N LYS A 74 6.56 -17.78 -0.78
CA LYS A 74 5.97 -16.98 -1.83
C LYS A 74 6.03 -15.49 -1.49
N SER A 75 6.40 -14.68 -2.50
CA SER A 75 6.29 -13.22 -2.42
C SER A 75 4.86 -12.78 -2.78
N TYR A 76 4.32 -11.87 -1.99
CA TYR A 76 3.07 -11.15 -2.25
C TYR A 76 3.31 -9.69 -2.61
N LEU A 77 4.58 -9.29 -2.72
CA LEU A 77 4.97 -7.96 -3.14
C LEU A 77 5.00 -7.86 -4.67
N THR A 78 4.60 -6.71 -5.17
CA THR A 78 4.82 -6.29 -6.55
C THR A 78 6.29 -5.94 -6.77
N HIS A 79 6.74 -5.83 -8.02
CA HIS A 79 8.14 -5.54 -8.33
C HIS A 79 8.55 -4.13 -7.86
N THR A 80 9.86 -3.95 -7.64
CA THR A 80 10.45 -2.68 -7.24
C THR A 80 10.49 -1.72 -8.44
N LEU A 81 9.91 -0.53 -8.26
CA LEU A 81 9.86 0.52 -9.26
C LEU A 81 11.04 1.49 -9.11
N ASN A 82 11.30 2.30 -10.16
CA ASN A 82 12.29 3.37 -10.12
C ASN A 82 11.64 4.71 -10.47
N GLN A 83 11.56 5.61 -9.47
CA GLN A 83 10.96 6.93 -9.62
C GLN A 83 11.82 7.90 -10.45
N HIS A 84 13.09 7.61 -10.65
CA HIS A 84 14.04 8.44 -11.37
C HIS A 84 14.27 8.01 -12.82
N LEU A 85 13.43 7.13 -13.34
CA LEU A 85 13.45 6.71 -14.74
C LEU A 85 12.12 7.03 -15.41
N PRO A 86 12.12 7.64 -16.61
CA PRO A 86 13.27 7.93 -17.49
C PRO A 86 14.15 9.12 -17.08
N HIS A 87 13.71 9.96 -16.12
CA HIS A 87 14.51 11.05 -15.57
C HIS A 87 14.08 11.35 -14.12
N TYR A 88 14.78 12.29 -13.46
CA TYR A 88 14.51 12.62 -12.07
C TYR A 88 13.08 13.15 -11.84
N CYS A 89 12.39 12.58 -10.84
CA CYS A 89 11.09 13.05 -10.37
C CYS A 89 10.95 12.72 -8.88
N GLY A 90 10.56 13.69 -8.07
CA GLY A 90 10.32 13.57 -6.64
C GLY A 90 8.98 12.88 -6.30
N ALA A 91 8.63 11.82 -7.02
CA ALA A 91 7.37 11.09 -6.89
C ALA A 91 7.41 9.94 -5.87
N CYS A 92 8.32 9.97 -4.89
CA CYS A 92 8.41 8.92 -3.86
C CYS A 92 7.10 8.71 -3.10
N TRP A 93 6.35 9.79 -2.85
CA TRP A 93 5.04 9.76 -2.23
C TRP A 93 4.03 8.94 -3.03
N ALA A 94 4.02 9.09 -4.37
CA ALA A 94 3.12 8.40 -5.28
C ALA A 94 3.56 6.94 -5.50
N HIS A 95 4.87 6.67 -5.61
CA HIS A 95 5.41 5.31 -5.72
C HIS A 95 5.13 4.49 -4.46
N SER A 96 5.41 5.04 -3.28
CA SER A 96 5.21 4.30 -2.03
C SER A 96 3.73 4.00 -1.76
N LEU A 97 2.82 4.95 -2.00
CA LEU A 97 1.39 4.68 -1.82
C LEU A 97 0.86 3.66 -2.84
N SER A 98 1.26 3.79 -4.12
CA SER A 98 0.81 2.88 -5.18
C SER A 98 1.32 1.47 -4.97
N SER A 99 2.58 1.32 -4.61
CA SER A 99 3.20 0.01 -4.32
C SER A 99 2.57 -0.65 -3.10
N ALA A 100 2.35 0.08 -1.99
CA ALA A 100 1.70 -0.49 -0.82
C ALA A 100 0.26 -0.93 -1.10
N LEU A 101 -0.50 -0.14 -1.86
CA LEU A 101 -1.87 -0.50 -2.25
C LEU A 101 -1.89 -1.69 -3.22
N ALA A 102 -0.98 -1.74 -4.19
CA ALA A 102 -0.84 -2.84 -5.13
C ALA A 102 -0.51 -4.16 -4.42
N ASP A 103 0.41 -4.14 -3.46
CA ASP A 103 0.72 -5.30 -2.63
C ASP A 103 -0.50 -5.79 -1.84
N ARG A 104 -1.26 -4.87 -1.23
CA ARG A 104 -2.49 -5.21 -0.48
C ARG A 104 -3.58 -5.78 -1.39
N ILE A 105 -3.69 -5.31 -2.62
CA ILE A 105 -4.56 -5.90 -3.65
C ILE A 105 -4.08 -7.32 -3.97
N GLN A 106 -2.79 -7.52 -4.16
CA GLN A 106 -2.21 -8.82 -4.43
C GLN A 106 -2.50 -9.81 -3.30
N ILE A 107 -2.33 -9.40 -2.05
CA ILE A 107 -2.67 -10.19 -0.85
C ILE A 107 -4.17 -10.53 -0.85
N ALA A 108 -5.05 -9.56 -1.08
CA ALA A 108 -6.49 -9.76 -1.11
C ALA A 108 -6.92 -10.72 -2.24
N ARG A 109 -6.33 -10.59 -3.44
CA ARG A 109 -6.59 -11.50 -4.56
C ARG A 109 -6.24 -12.94 -4.23
N TYR A 110 -5.09 -13.16 -3.59
CA TYR A 110 -4.68 -14.50 -3.19
C TYR A 110 -5.60 -15.09 -2.12
N ALA A 111 -6.03 -14.30 -1.15
CA ALA A 111 -6.98 -14.72 -0.15
C ALA A 111 -8.36 -15.02 -0.80
N GLY A 112 -8.87 -14.12 -1.65
CA GLY A 112 -10.16 -14.25 -2.33
C GLY A 112 -10.26 -15.48 -3.24
N HIS A 113 -9.22 -15.79 -4.03
CA HIS A 113 -9.19 -16.99 -4.89
C HIS A 113 -9.31 -18.31 -4.13
N ARG A 114 -9.09 -18.30 -2.82
CA ARG A 114 -9.17 -19.48 -1.95
C ARG A 114 -10.37 -19.42 -1.02
N ASN A 115 -11.21 -18.39 -1.11
CA ASN A 115 -12.23 -18.04 -0.12
C ASN A 115 -11.63 -17.93 1.29
N TRP A 116 -10.38 -17.48 1.40
CA TRP A 116 -9.65 -17.30 2.64
C TRP A 116 -9.66 -15.84 3.08
N THR A 117 -9.68 -15.63 4.36
CA THR A 117 -9.30 -14.35 4.96
C THR A 117 -7.78 -14.18 4.89
N VAL A 118 -7.29 -12.96 5.06
CA VAL A 118 -5.84 -12.71 5.15
C VAL A 118 -5.22 -13.48 6.32
N ALA A 119 -5.95 -13.62 7.43
CA ALA A 119 -5.50 -14.44 8.55
C ALA A 119 -5.31 -15.90 8.17
N GLU A 120 -6.26 -16.50 7.44
CA GLU A 120 -6.12 -17.88 6.96
C GLU A 120 -4.95 -18.04 5.98
N LEU A 121 -4.68 -17.03 5.15
CA LEU A 121 -3.51 -17.01 4.26
C LEU A 121 -2.20 -17.12 5.05
N LEU A 122 -2.12 -16.49 6.22
CA LEU A 122 -0.93 -16.50 7.07
C LEU A 122 -0.74 -17.82 7.81
N PHE A 123 -1.83 -18.46 8.24
CA PHE A 123 -1.77 -19.62 9.15
C PHE A 123 -1.95 -20.98 8.47
N THR A 124 -2.42 -21.04 7.22
CA THR A 124 -2.66 -22.30 6.53
C THR A 124 -1.61 -22.60 5.48
N LYS A 125 -0.95 -23.78 5.58
CA LYS A 125 -0.12 -24.27 4.47
C LYS A 125 -1.02 -24.56 3.27
N PRO A 126 -0.68 -23.99 2.08
CA PRO A 126 -1.47 -24.27 0.88
C PRO A 126 -1.50 -25.79 0.60
N PRO A 127 -2.67 -26.38 0.35
CA PRO A 127 -2.75 -27.79 -0.05
C PRO A 127 -1.96 -27.99 -1.35
N ARG A 128 -1.16 -29.06 -1.43
CA ARG A 128 -0.32 -29.42 -2.58
C ARG A 128 -1.07 -29.52 -3.92
N THR A 129 -2.39 -29.68 -3.89
CA THR A 129 -3.21 -29.96 -5.06
C THR A 129 -3.69 -28.74 -5.85
N THR A 130 -3.42 -27.49 -5.38
CA THR A 130 -3.87 -26.26 -6.05
C THR A 130 -2.81 -25.57 -6.90
N GLN A 131 -1.74 -26.27 -7.26
CA GLN A 131 -0.62 -25.72 -8.04
C GLN A 131 -0.95 -25.33 -9.49
N ASN A 132 -2.11 -25.66 -10.03
CA ASN A 132 -2.42 -25.46 -11.46
C ASN A 132 -3.39 -24.34 -11.81
N LYS A 133 -3.90 -23.56 -10.85
CA LYS A 133 -4.55 -22.31 -11.24
C LYS A 133 -3.47 -21.23 -11.36
N LYS A 134 -3.15 -20.89 -12.62
CA LYS A 134 -2.26 -19.78 -12.98
C LYS A 134 -2.66 -18.57 -12.13
N VAL A 135 -1.80 -18.20 -11.17
CA VAL A 135 -1.97 -16.97 -10.44
C VAL A 135 -1.88 -15.87 -11.46
N ARG A 136 -2.92 -15.05 -11.52
CA ARG A 136 -2.99 -13.94 -12.47
C ARG A 136 -1.82 -13.01 -12.26
N ASP A 137 -1.44 -12.35 -13.35
CA ASP A 137 -0.29 -11.46 -13.43
C ASP A 137 -0.30 -10.41 -12.32
N GLU A 138 0.87 -9.97 -11.93
CA GLU A 138 1.09 -8.90 -10.99
C GLU A 138 0.36 -7.62 -11.43
N ILE A 139 -0.23 -6.92 -10.48
CA ILE A 139 -0.93 -5.66 -10.71
C ILE A 139 -0.09 -4.53 -10.13
N ASN A 140 0.31 -3.59 -10.98
CA ASN A 140 0.85 -2.31 -10.55
C ASN A 140 -0.15 -1.19 -10.85
N LEU A 141 -0.16 -0.18 -9.99
CA LEU A 141 -1.05 0.97 -10.10
C LEU A 141 -0.34 2.14 -10.78
N SER A 142 -1.09 2.92 -11.55
CA SER A 142 -0.51 4.03 -12.30
C SER A 142 -0.08 5.19 -11.40
N VAL A 143 1.21 5.32 -11.21
CA VAL A 143 1.83 6.50 -10.58
C VAL A 143 1.59 7.75 -11.43
N GLN A 144 1.63 7.62 -12.77
CA GLN A 144 1.42 8.75 -13.66
C GLN A 144 0.01 9.33 -13.54
N PHE A 145 -1.00 8.51 -13.31
CA PHE A 145 -2.35 8.98 -13.04
C PHE A 145 -2.40 9.92 -11.82
N LEU A 146 -1.68 9.59 -10.77
CA LEU A 146 -1.59 10.43 -9.56
C LEU A 146 -0.90 11.76 -9.87
N LEU A 147 0.17 11.75 -10.68
CA LEU A 147 0.87 12.97 -11.10
C LEU A 147 0.01 13.85 -12.03
N ASN A 148 -0.82 13.24 -12.88
CA ASN A 148 -1.69 13.97 -13.79
C ASN A 148 -2.94 14.53 -13.11
N CYS A 149 -3.62 13.71 -12.32
CA CYS A 149 -4.95 14.02 -11.80
C CYS A 149 -4.97 14.37 -10.31
N GLY A 150 -4.03 13.83 -9.55
CA GLY A 150 -3.90 14.06 -8.11
C GLY A 150 -3.01 15.26 -7.75
N ASN A 151 -2.36 15.91 -8.71
CA ASN A 151 -1.32 16.90 -8.49
C ASN A 151 -1.73 18.07 -7.58
N LYS A 152 -2.94 18.57 -7.73
CA LYS A 152 -3.46 19.70 -6.92
C LYS A 152 -3.78 19.33 -5.47
N ILE A 153 -3.92 18.04 -5.17
CA ILE A 153 -4.36 17.52 -3.86
C ILE A 153 -3.21 16.80 -3.17
N ALA A 154 -2.52 15.93 -3.89
CA ALA A 154 -1.56 14.99 -3.32
C ALA A 154 -0.11 15.38 -3.56
N GLY A 155 0.22 16.00 -4.70
CA GLY A 155 1.58 16.43 -5.01
C GLY A 155 2.01 16.19 -6.46
N SER A 156 3.28 16.49 -6.74
CA SER A 156 3.88 16.51 -8.07
C SER A 156 5.24 15.81 -8.09
N CYS A 157 6.04 16.02 -9.16
CA CYS A 157 7.46 15.65 -9.20
C CYS A 157 8.34 16.43 -8.21
N HIS A 158 7.81 17.45 -7.54
CA HIS A 158 8.51 18.23 -6.50
C HIS A 158 8.17 17.76 -5.08
N GLY A 159 7.44 16.64 -4.94
CA GLY A 159 7.04 16.07 -3.67
C GLY A 159 5.53 16.06 -3.46
N GLY A 160 5.09 15.41 -2.37
CA GLY A 160 3.67 15.29 -2.07
C GLY A 160 3.37 14.46 -0.83
N SER A 161 2.07 14.18 -0.62
CA SER A 161 1.54 13.44 0.51
C SER A 161 0.87 12.14 0.08
N ALA A 162 1.36 11.02 0.58
CA ALA A 162 0.74 9.72 0.32
C ALA A 162 -0.66 9.60 0.96
N ALA A 163 -0.88 10.20 2.13
CA ALA A 163 -2.19 10.21 2.78
C ALA A 163 -3.22 10.98 1.93
N ALA A 164 -2.85 12.16 1.43
CA ALA A 164 -3.67 12.91 0.47
C ALA A 164 -3.89 12.15 -0.84
N GLY A 165 -2.91 11.35 -1.28
CA GLY A 165 -3.04 10.47 -2.44
C GLY A 165 -4.07 9.36 -2.23
N TYR A 166 -4.11 8.71 -1.07
CA TYR A 166 -5.14 7.73 -0.75
C TYR A 166 -6.53 8.37 -0.67
N GLU A 167 -6.66 9.55 -0.06
CA GLU A 167 -7.90 10.32 -0.06
C GLU A 167 -8.33 10.68 -1.48
N PHE A 168 -7.40 11.12 -2.32
CA PHE A 168 -7.67 11.42 -3.72
C PHE A 168 -8.23 10.19 -4.46
N ILE A 169 -7.58 9.02 -4.36
CA ILE A 169 -8.06 7.78 -4.99
C ILE A 169 -9.45 7.41 -4.49
N HIS A 170 -9.69 7.52 -3.18
CA HIS A 170 -10.99 7.22 -2.59
C HIS A 170 -12.09 8.15 -3.13
N ARG A 171 -11.84 9.47 -3.17
CA ARG A 171 -12.81 10.46 -3.66
C ARG A 171 -13.01 10.41 -5.18
N TRP A 172 -11.92 10.13 -5.93
CA TRP A 172 -11.98 9.94 -7.38
C TRP A 172 -12.77 8.69 -7.77
N GLY A 173 -12.75 7.68 -6.90
CA GLY A 173 -13.45 6.41 -7.05
C GLY A 173 -12.61 5.29 -7.66
N TYR A 174 -11.43 5.57 -8.23
CA TYR A 174 -10.50 4.56 -8.73
C TYR A 174 -9.08 5.09 -8.95
N ILE A 175 -8.14 4.17 -9.09
CA ILE A 175 -6.81 4.34 -9.69
C ILE A 175 -6.64 3.29 -10.79
N PRO A 176 -6.25 3.65 -12.04
CA PRO A 176 -6.02 2.68 -13.10
C PRO A 176 -4.74 1.89 -12.87
N TYR A 177 -4.61 0.75 -13.57
CA TYR A 177 -3.36 0.00 -13.60
C TYR A 177 -2.33 0.74 -14.47
N ASP A 178 -1.03 0.51 -14.19
CA ASP A 178 0.08 1.15 -14.90
C ASP A 178 0.14 0.80 -16.39
N THR A 179 -0.38 -0.37 -16.78
CA THR A 179 -0.56 -0.76 -18.19
C THR A 179 -1.50 0.16 -18.94
N CYS A 180 -2.37 0.90 -18.24
CA CYS A 180 -3.26 1.90 -18.83
C CYS A 180 -2.57 3.25 -19.02
N GLN A 181 -1.77 3.65 -18.03
CA GLN A 181 -1.01 4.90 -18.03
C GLN A 181 0.38 4.66 -17.46
N SER A 182 1.35 4.45 -18.34
CA SER A 182 2.74 4.20 -17.97
C SER A 182 3.38 5.43 -17.31
N TYR A 183 4.34 5.17 -16.43
CA TYR A 183 5.08 6.22 -15.75
C TYR A 183 6.01 6.97 -16.70
N LEU A 184 5.95 8.29 -16.69
CA LEU A 184 6.73 9.20 -17.53
C LEU A 184 7.72 10.05 -16.73
N ALA A 185 7.63 10.02 -15.40
CA ALA A 185 8.38 10.90 -14.51
C ALA A 185 8.13 12.40 -14.75
N CYS A 186 6.93 12.76 -15.21
CA CYS A 186 6.52 14.12 -15.50
C CYS A 186 5.24 14.50 -14.75
N SER A 187 5.18 15.74 -14.29
CA SER A 187 3.97 16.38 -13.77
C SER A 187 3.78 17.76 -14.43
N SER A 188 2.64 18.38 -14.22
CA SER A 188 2.29 19.65 -14.88
C SER A 188 3.25 20.82 -14.59
N ASP A 189 4.06 20.70 -13.54
CA ASP A 189 5.06 21.64 -13.09
C ASP A 189 6.51 21.21 -13.39
N SER A 190 6.68 20.11 -14.15
CA SER A 190 8.00 19.64 -14.59
C SER A 190 8.49 20.45 -15.78
N THR A 191 9.71 20.98 -15.66
CA THR A 191 10.36 21.81 -16.70
C THR A 191 11.53 21.13 -17.37
N ASP A 192 12.00 20.00 -16.85
CA ASP A 192 13.20 19.31 -17.27
C ASP A 192 12.96 18.24 -18.31
N GLY A 193 14.00 17.92 -19.08
CA GLY A 193 14.01 16.85 -20.06
C GLY A 193 12.95 17.05 -21.14
N PHE A 194 12.16 16.01 -21.40
CA PHE A 194 11.07 16.02 -22.40
C PHE A 194 9.71 16.43 -21.81
N CYS A 195 9.61 16.64 -20.50
CA CYS A 195 8.33 16.94 -19.84
C CYS A 195 7.59 18.16 -20.37
N PRO A 196 8.22 19.24 -20.84
CA PRO A 196 7.53 20.36 -21.46
C PRO A 196 6.76 19.99 -22.75
N HIS A 197 7.10 18.86 -23.37
CA HIS A 197 6.47 18.35 -24.59
C HIS A 197 5.45 17.22 -24.34
N VAL A 198 5.20 16.87 -23.06
CA VAL A 198 4.26 15.82 -22.66
C VAL A 198 2.99 16.45 -22.11
N ASP A 199 1.86 16.00 -22.62
CA ASP A 199 0.56 16.38 -22.05
C ASP A 199 0.31 15.61 -20.76
N THR A 200 0.54 16.27 -19.63
CA THR A 200 0.26 15.76 -18.27
C THR A 200 -1.07 16.26 -17.71
N SER A 201 -1.96 16.82 -18.57
CA SER A 201 -3.27 17.24 -18.12
C SER A 201 -4.13 16.06 -17.68
N CYS A 202 -4.98 16.29 -16.67
CA CYS A 202 -5.97 15.31 -16.25
C CYS A 202 -7.16 15.32 -17.23
N SER A 203 -6.95 14.75 -18.39
CA SER A 203 -7.97 14.65 -19.44
C SER A 203 -8.32 13.19 -19.71
N ALA A 204 -9.52 12.94 -20.21
CA ALA A 204 -9.95 11.59 -20.58
C ALA A 204 -9.00 10.92 -21.60
N THR A 205 -8.34 11.71 -22.46
CA THR A 205 -7.35 11.20 -23.42
C THR A 205 -6.04 10.74 -22.78
N ASN A 206 -5.69 11.24 -21.61
CA ASN A 206 -4.44 10.92 -20.93
C ASN A 206 -4.60 9.88 -19.84
N ILE A 207 -5.82 9.56 -19.43
CA ILE A 207 -6.06 8.58 -18.37
C ILE A 207 -5.95 7.16 -18.91
N CYS A 208 -6.56 6.90 -20.06
CA CYS A 208 -6.49 5.58 -20.70
C CYS A 208 -6.97 5.68 -22.14
N LYS A 209 -6.12 5.36 -23.12
CA LYS A 209 -6.46 5.41 -24.54
C LYS A 209 -6.69 4.02 -25.09
N SER A 210 -7.80 3.83 -25.83
CA SER A 210 -7.95 2.70 -26.73
C SER A 210 -7.95 3.23 -28.16
N CYS A 211 -7.12 2.64 -29.00
CA CYS A 211 -6.96 3.03 -30.38
C CYS A 211 -7.45 1.92 -31.32
N ASN A 212 -8.17 2.29 -32.36
CA ASN A 212 -8.34 1.46 -33.55
C ASN A 212 -7.42 2.00 -34.65
N SER A 213 -7.50 1.42 -35.86
CA SER A 213 -6.66 1.79 -36.99
C SER A 213 -6.74 3.27 -37.41
N THR A 214 -7.75 4.00 -36.97
CA THR A 214 -8.02 5.38 -37.44
C THR A 214 -8.18 6.40 -36.31
N ASN A 215 -8.52 5.96 -35.07
CA ASN A 215 -8.83 6.88 -33.96
C ASN A 215 -8.43 6.31 -32.62
N CYS A 216 -7.89 7.16 -31.73
CA CYS A 216 -7.72 6.88 -30.32
C CYS A 216 -8.84 7.55 -29.52
N ARG A 217 -9.55 6.77 -28.71
CA ARG A 217 -10.56 7.29 -27.77
C ARG A 217 -10.10 7.10 -26.35
N ALA A 218 -10.40 8.06 -25.48
CA ALA A 218 -10.37 7.81 -24.05
C ALA A 218 -11.45 6.77 -23.72
N ILE A 219 -11.06 5.70 -23.08
CA ILE A 219 -12.00 4.72 -22.54
C ILE A 219 -12.21 5.01 -21.07
N VAL A 220 -13.20 5.81 -20.78
CA VAL A 220 -13.78 5.89 -19.42
C VAL A 220 -14.85 4.80 -19.37
N SER A 221 -14.44 3.58 -19.10
CA SER A 221 -15.34 2.44 -19.03
C SER A 221 -15.10 1.65 -17.76
N PRO A 222 -16.13 1.08 -17.12
CA PRO A 222 -15.97 0.14 -16.02
C PRO A 222 -15.15 -1.12 -16.36
N ARG A 223 -14.76 -1.27 -17.64
CA ARG A 223 -13.87 -2.36 -18.11
C ARG A 223 -12.39 -2.02 -18.08
N ILE A 224 -12.00 -0.79 -17.75
CA ILE A 224 -10.58 -0.44 -17.57
C ILE A 224 -10.09 -1.12 -16.30
N PRO A 225 -8.97 -1.84 -16.35
CA PRO A 225 -8.35 -2.38 -15.16
C PRO A 225 -8.03 -1.26 -14.14
N ASN A 226 -8.66 -1.34 -13.00
CA ASN A 226 -8.53 -0.34 -11.94
C ASN A 226 -8.74 -0.97 -10.56
N ALA A 227 -8.35 -0.22 -9.54
CA ALA A 227 -8.59 -0.54 -8.14
C ALA A 227 -9.15 0.68 -7.41
N THR A 228 -9.78 0.45 -6.27
CA THR A 228 -10.31 1.51 -5.41
C THR A 228 -9.71 1.43 -4.02
N VAL A 229 -9.85 2.51 -3.26
CA VAL A 229 -9.53 2.57 -1.84
C VAL A 229 -10.84 2.56 -1.03
N ALA A 230 -11.01 1.57 -0.17
CA ALA A 230 -12.17 1.47 0.70
C ALA A 230 -11.99 2.31 1.97
N GLU A 231 -10.85 2.16 2.62
CA GLU A 231 -10.48 2.85 3.86
C GLU A 231 -9.04 3.31 3.78
N TYR A 232 -8.71 4.38 4.46
CA TYR A 232 -7.34 4.89 4.56
C TYR A 232 -7.14 5.61 5.88
N GLY A 233 -5.88 5.74 6.29
CA GLY A 233 -5.53 6.45 7.50
C GLY A 233 -4.04 6.63 7.67
N THR A 234 -3.69 7.30 8.76
CA THR A 234 -2.31 7.58 9.12
C THR A 234 -2.00 7.06 10.52
N TYR A 235 -0.76 6.64 10.71
CA TYR A 235 -0.19 6.42 12.03
C TYR A 235 0.89 7.48 12.25
N TYR A 236 0.53 8.49 13.03
CA TYR A 236 1.50 9.39 13.66
C TYR A 236 1.87 8.84 15.04
N ALA A 237 2.79 9.50 15.75
CA ALA A 237 3.10 9.13 17.11
C ALA A 237 1.80 9.02 17.93
N MET A 238 1.36 7.78 18.16
CA MET A 238 0.06 7.51 18.80
C MET A 238 0.13 7.82 20.29
N ASN A 239 -1.00 8.28 20.84
CA ASN A 239 -1.09 8.48 22.29
C ASN A 239 -0.84 7.16 23.03
N PRO A 240 0.18 7.05 23.89
CA PRO A 240 0.51 5.83 24.59
C PRO A 240 -0.66 5.22 25.39
N ASN A 241 -1.57 6.05 25.91
CA ASN A 241 -2.72 5.56 26.67
C ASN A 241 -3.75 4.87 25.76
N SER A 242 -3.89 5.32 24.51
CA SER A 242 -4.80 4.71 23.55
C SER A 242 -4.37 3.31 23.15
N ILE A 243 -3.07 3.07 22.96
CA ILE A 243 -2.54 1.78 22.54
C ILE A 243 -2.38 0.80 23.69
N ARG A 244 -2.10 1.28 24.92
CA ARG A 244 -2.00 0.45 26.14
C ARG A 244 -3.28 -0.28 26.48
N LYS A 245 -4.45 0.31 26.18
CA LYS A 245 -5.75 -0.34 26.34
C LYS A 245 -5.82 -1.70 25.63
N TYR A 246 -5.11 -1.85 24.53
CA TYR A 246 -5.05 -3.08 23.71
C TYR A 246 -3.78 -3.91 23.95
N GLY A 247 -2.98 -3.57 24.96
CA GLY A 247 -1.77 -4.30 25.34
C GLY A 247 -0.51 -3.89 24.60
N HIS A 248 -0.55 -2.84 23.76
CA HIS A 248 0.61 -2.33 23.07
C HIS A 248 1.38 -1.32 23.93
N THR A 249 2.69 -1.44 23.96
CA THR A 249 3.58 -0.55 24.74
C THR A 249 4.34 0.43 23.86
N SER A 250 4.35 0.21 22.55
CA SER A 250 5.05 1.04 21.57
C SER A 250 4.28 1.17 20.27
N ASN A 251 4.54 2.23 19.52
CA ASN A 251 4.02 2.38 18.15
C ASN A 251 4.50 1.26 17.23
N THR A 252 5.68 0.71 17.47
CA THR A 252 6.29 -0.36 16.68
C THR A 252 5.39 -1.59 16.62
N THR A 253 4.88 -2.08 17.77
CA THR A 253 3.98 -3.25 17.79
C THR A 253 2.62 -2.95 17.15
N VAL A 254 2.16 -1.69 17.16
CA VAL A 254 0.98 -1.25 16.42
C VAL A 254 1.22 -1.34 14.91
N LEU A 255 2.37 -0.90 14.43
CA LEU A 255 2.76 -0.99 13.02
C LEU A 255 2.95 -2.44 12.58
N MET A 256 3.59 -3.27 13.42
CA MET A 256 3.71 -4.71 13.15
C MET A 256 2.33 -5.37 13.00
N ALA A 257 1.36 -5.03 13.85
CA ALA A 257 -0.01 -5.55 13.75
C ALA A 257 -0.69 -5.12 12.45
N GLU A 258 -0.52 -3.87 12.00
CA GLU A 258 -1.06 -3.40 10.73
C GLU A 258 -0.45 -4.13 9.53
N ILE A 259 0.88 -4.21 9.48
CA ILE A 259 1.60 -4.89 8.40
C ILE A 259 1.21 -6.37 8.35
N TYR A 260 1.16 -7.03 9.52
CA TYR A 260 0.81 -8.44 9.62
C TYR A 260 -0.60 -8.74 9.13
N ALA A 261 -1.58 -7.92 9.56
CA ALA A 261 -3.00 -8.17 9.27
C ALA A 261 -3.43 -7.74 7.87
N ARG A 262 -2.84 -6.67 7.32
CA ARG A 262 -3.39 -6.01 6.13
C ARG A 262 -2.41 -5.81 4.98
N GLY A 263 -1.10 -5.97 5.23
CA GLY A 263 -0.08 -5.79 4.20
C GLY A 263 0.82 -4.57 4.43
N PRO A 264 1.77 -4.31 3.51
CA PRO A 264 2.73 -3.23 3.58
C PRO A 264 2.11 -1.86 3.84
N VAL A 265 2.86 -1.00 4.54
CA VAL A 265 2.49 0.38 4.81
C VAL A 265 3.49 1.35 4.20
N LYS A 266 3.01 2.52 3.77
CA LYS A 266 3.88 3.63 3.39
C LYS A 266 4.47 4.26 4.66
N ALA A 267 5.78 4.51 4.65
CA ALA A 267 6.46 5.27 5.69
C ALA A 267 7.23 6.46 5.09
N SER A 268 7.48 7.49 5.92
CA SER A 268 8.37 8.61 5.55
C SER A 268 9.68 8.50 6.29
N ILE A 269 10.77 8.82 5.61
CA ILE A 269 12.13 8.81 6.18
C ILE A 269 12.92 10.05 5.76
N ASN A 270 14.08 10.25 6.39
CA ASN A 270 15.16 11.06 5.86
C ASN A 270 16.03 10.20 4.94
N ALA A 271 16.08 10.53 3.65
CA ALA A 271 16.82 9.76 2.66
C ALA A 271 18.34 9.94 2.75
N ALA A 272 18.83 10.98 3.43
CA ALA A 272 20.28 11.22 3.50
C ALA A 272 21.05 10.05 4.12
N GLY A 273 20.43 9.33 5.05
CA GLY A 273 21.04 8.15 5.71
C GLY A 273 21.04 6.87 4.88
N ILE A 274 20.52 6.89 3.64
CA ILE A 274 20.45 5.70 2.78
C ILE A 274 21.03 5.93 1.37
N LEU A 275 21.56 7.11 1.08
CA LEU A 275 22.06 7.43 -0.28
C LEU A 275 23.13 6.43 -0.75
N ASP A 276 24.06 6.11 0.13
CA ASP A 276 25.21 5.22 -0.14
C ASP A 276 25.01 3.81 0.43
N TYR A 277 23.74 3.41 0.65
CA TYR A 277 23.44 2.10 1.20
C TYR A 277 23.67 0.99 0.16
N GLU A 278 24.58 0.06 0.46
CA GLU A 278 24.88 -1.11 -0.36
C GLU A 278 24.35 -2.42 0.25
N GLY A 279 24.14 -2.47 1.57
CA GLY A 279 23.64 -3.65 2.26
C GLY A 279 23.87 -3.63 3.77
N GLY A 280 23.36 -4.63 4.47
CA GLY A 280 23.46 -4.77 5.92
C GLY A 280 22.32 -4.11 6.68
N ILE A 281 22.45 -4.06 8.02
CA ILE A 281 21.43 -3.43 8.87
C ILE A 281 21.94 -2.06 9.30
N ILE A 282 21.21 -1.01 8.95
CA ILE A 282 21.47 0.34 9.46
C ILE A 282 21.06 0.34 10.95
N THR A 283 21.99 0.65 11.82
CA THR A 283 21.77 0.65 13.28
C THR A 283 21.88 2.06 13.86
N ASN A 284 21.62 2.19 15.14
CA ASN A 284 21.77 3.44 15.88
C ASN A 284 23.22 3.96 15.96
N SER A 285 24.20 3.15 15.58
CA SER A 285 25.61 3.55 15.48
C SER A 285 25.97 4.17 14.12
N SER A 286 25.07 4.08 13.12
CA SER A 286 25.31 4.65 11.79
C SER A 286 25.18 6.18 11.80
N GLU A 287 25.99 6.86 11.01
CA GLU A 287 25.98 8.33 10.95
C GLU A 287 24.66 8.86 10.36
N GLY A 288 24.18 9.97 10.88
CA GLY A 288 23.00 10.68 10.35
C GLY A 288 21.64 10.02 10.61
N VAL A 289 21.59 8.83 11.21
CA VAL A 289 20.34 8.04 11.39
C VAL A 289 19.32 8.70 12.33
N PHE A 290 19.72 9.63 13.17
CA PHE A 290 18.81 10.35 14.06
C PHE A 290 18.22 11.62 13.42
N ASN A 291 18.58 11.94 12.17
CA ASN A 291 17.88 12.98 11.42
C ASN A 291 16.51 12.44 10.98
N ARG A 292 15.46 12.99 11.55
CA ARG A 292 14.07 12.58 11.36
C ARG A 292 13.26 13.52 10.48
N THR A 293 13.92 14.40 9.74
CA THR A 293 13.27 15.27 8.75
C THR A 293 12.80 14.42 7.57
N HIS A 294 11.50 14.36 7.37
CA HIS A 294 10.92 13.53 6.32
C HIS A 294 11.05 14.20 4.95
N ASN A 295 11.74 13.55 4.03
CA ASN A 295 11.91 14.01 2.64
C ASN A 295 11.77 12.89 1.61
N HIS A 296 11.50 11.64 2.07
CA HIS A 296 11.38 10.49 1.19
C HIS A 296 10.30 9.51 1.66
N GLY A 297 9.60 8.88 0.69
CA GLY A 297 8.58 7.89 0.94
C GLY A 297 9.04 6.49 0.55
N VAL A 298 8.87 5.52 1.46
CA VAL A 298 9.24 4.10 1.31
C VAL A 298 8.11 3.19 1.79
N ASN A 299 8.28 1.86 1.67
CA ASN A 299 7.31 0.89 2.19
C ASN A 299 7.93 -0.04 3.21
N ILE A 300 7.36 -0.15 4.40
CA ILE A 300 7.69 -1.21 5.34
C ILE A 300 6.90 -2.45 4.92
N VAL A 301 7.61 -3.54 4.60
CA VAL A 301 7.02 -4.79 4.09
C VAL A 301 7.11 -5.95 5.06
N GLY A 302 7.82 -5.75 6.17
CA GLY A 302 8.02 -6.76 7.20
C GLY A 302 9.13 -6.39 8.17
N TRP A 303 9.53 -7.38 8.95
CA TRP A 303 10.62 -7.29 9.95
C TRP A 303 11.33 -8.62 10.09
N GLY A 304 12.56 -8.56 10.55
CA GLY A 304 13.37 -9.72 10.93
C GLY A 304 14.09 -9.47 12.25
N TYR A 305 14.94 -10.40 12.63
CA TYR A 305 15.78 -10.29 13.80
C TYR A 305 17.24 -10.66 13.48
N TYR A 306 18.15 -10.24 14.31
CA TYR A 306 19.56 -10.60 14.26
C TYR A 306 20.13 -10.70 15.66
N ASP A 307 21.11 -11.57 15.80
CA ASP A 307 21.87 -11.68 17.03
C ASP A 307 22.91 -10.55 17.05
N LYS A 308 22.87 -9.71 18.07
CA LYS A 308 23.91 -8.73 18.28
C LYS A 308 25.14 -9.47 18.80
N ASP A 309 26.21 -9.48 18.00
CA ASP A 309 27.50 -9.98 18.41
C ASP A 309 28.00 -9.17 19.60
N ASP A 310 27.68 -9.62 20.79
CA ASP A 310 28.23 -9.07 22.02
C ASP A 310 29.52 -9.82 22.32
N ASN A 311 30.67 -9.17 22.07
CA ASN A 311 31.98 -9.66 22.51
C ASN A 311 32.08 -9.79 24.04
N SER A 312 30.98 -9.63 24.76
CA SER A 312 30.87 -9.85 26.18
C SER A 312 30.47 -11.30 26.47
N SER A 313 31.21 -11.97 27.30
CA SER A 313 31.09 -13.37 27.75
C SER A 313 29.78 -13.72 28.50
N SER A 314 28.70 -12.95 28.32
CA SER A 314 27.37 -13.24 28.85
C SER A 314 26.49 -13.91 27.80
N SER A 315 26.17 -15.17 28.02
CA SER A 315 25.42 -16.09 27.18
C SER A 315 23.91 -15.76 27.00
N SER A 316 23.50 -14.53 27.16
CA SER A 316 22.15 -14.02 26.77
C SER A 316 22.28 -13.17 25.52
N GLY A 317 22.34 -13.81 24.34
CA GLY A 317 22.30 -13.13 23.06
C GLY A 317 21.05 -12.22 23.02
N HIS A 318 21.25 -10.91 23.03
CA HIS A 318 20.17 -9.96 22.88
C HIS A 318 19.81 -9.93 21.39
N GLN A 319 18.67 -10.53 21.03
CA GLN A 319 18.13 -10.44 19.70
C GLN A 319 17.56 -9.04 19.48
N GLU A 320 18.06 -8.36 18.47
CA GLU A 320 17.52 -7.08 18.01
C GLU A 320 16.71 -7.31 16.73
N GLN A 321 15.69 -6.48 16.51
CA GLN A 321 14.85 -6.57 15.32
C GLN A 321 15.15 -5.44 14.35
N TYR A 322 14.85 -5.67 13.06
CA TYR A 322 14.97 -4.68 12.01
C TYR A 322 13.75 -4.67 11.11
N TRP A 323 13.43 -3.53 10.56
CA TRP A 323 12.47 -3.37 9.47
C TRP A 323 13.05 -3.84 8.14
N ILE A 324 12.23 -4.49 7.32
CA ILE A 324 12.50 -4.76 5.91
C ILE A 324 11.73 -3.72 5.11
N ILE A 325 12.45 -2.91 4.33
CA ILE A 325 11.90 -1.71 3.71
C ILE A 325 12.18 -1.73 2.22
N ARG A 326 11.12 -1.55 1.40
CA ARG A 326 11.25 -1.41 -0.05
C ARG A 326 11.36 0.06 -0.41
N ASN A 327 12.37 0.38 -1.23
CA ASN A 327 12.59 1.70 -1.82
C ASN A 327 11.97 1.80 -3.23
N SER A 328 12.01 2.98 -3.84
CA SER A 328 11.56 3.29 -5.20
C SER A 328 12.69 3.77 -6.12
N TRP A 329 13.90 3.23 -5.94
CA TRP A 329 15.09 3.57 -6.73
C TRP A 329 15.58 2.40 -7.62
N GLY A 330 14.67 1.46 -7.90
CA GLY A 330 14.93 0.30 -8.73
C GLY A 330 15.60 -0.86 -7.98
N GLN A 331 15.59 -2.03 -8.63
CA GLN A 331 16.10 -3.27 -8.02
C GLN A 331 17.62 -3.35 -7.91
N TYR A 332 18.37 -2.47 -8.61
CA TYR A 332 19.84 -2.46 -8.58
C TYR A 332 20.41 -1.60 -7.44
N TRP A 333 19.55 -0.90 -6.70
CA TRP A 333 19.94 -0.16 -5.50
C TRP A 333 19.79 -1.05 -4.27
N GLY A 334 20.75 -0.94 -3.33
CA GLY A 334 20.73 -1.63 -2.05
C GLY A 334 20.59 -3.16 -2.21
N GLU A 335 19.80 -3.79 -1.35
CA GLU A 335 19.52 -5.22 -1.34
C GLU A 335 18.36 -5.54 -2.30
N MET A 336 18.61 -5.55 -3.61
CA MET A 336 17.59 -5.77 -4.66
C MET A 336 16.40 -4.80 -4.59
N GLY A 337 16.67 -3.52 -4.26
CA GLY A 337 15.69 -2.46 -4.09
C GLY A 337 15.15 -2.31 -2.67
N PHE A 338 15.71 -3.08 -1.71
CA PHE A 338 15.35 -3.05 -0.31
C PHE A 338 16.51 -2.58 0.55
N PHE A 339 16.19 -2.22 1.79
CA PHE A 339 17.17 -1.95 2.84
C PHE A 339 16.63 -2.40 4.20
N ARG A 340 17.53 -2.54 5.16
CA ARG A 340 17.20 -2.98 6.52
C ARG A 340 17.59 -1.91 7.53
N LEU A 341 16.69 -1.60 8.47
CA LEU A 341 16.86 -0.55 9.45
C LEU A 341 16.46 -1.07 10.84
N GLN A 342 17.33 -0.89 11.83
CA GLN A 342 17.05 -1.29 13.21
C GLN A 342 15.70 -0.75 13.68
N LEU A 343 14.90 -1.63 14.27
CA LEU A 343 13.52 -1.40 14.68
C LEU A 343 13.45 -0.82 16.10
N GLY A 344 12.45 0.01 16.38
CA GLY A 344 12.14 0.50 17.72
C GLY A 344 12.88 1.76 18.15
N GLN A 345 13.78 2.28 17.32
CA GLN A 345 14.59 3.48 17.60
C GLN A 345 14.12 4.71 16.80
N ASN A 346 13.11 4.55 15.95
CA ASN A 346 12.64 5.59 15.02
C ASN A 346 13.78 6.22 14.23
N LEU A 347 14.73 5.39 13.78
CA LEU A 347 15.85 5.86 12.96
C LEU A 347 15.32 6.44 11.66
N LEU A 348 15.94 7.49 11.15
CA LEU A 348 15.50 8.22 9.96
C LEU A 348 14.05 8.72 10.02
N GLY A 349 13.37 8.60 11.17
CA GLY A 349 11.96 8.97 11.34
C GLY A 349 10.95 7.92 10.86
N ILE A 350 11.37 6.70 10.53
CA ILE A 350 10.55 5.66 9.88
C ILE A 350 9.26 5.29 10.62
N GLU A 351 9.25 5.38 11.95
CA GLU A 351 8.14 4.95 12.81
C GLU A 351 7.17 6.09 13.19
N SER A 352 7.37 7.30 12.64
CA SER A 352 6.62 8.48 13.08
C SER A 352 5.64 9.04 12.07
N ASN A 353 5.74 8.71 10.79
CA ASN A 353 4.84 9.20 9.75
C ASN A 353 4.53 8.10 8.74
N LEU A 354 3.41 7.42 8.95
CA LEU A 354 2.98 6.31 8.12
C LEU A 354 1.58 6.56 7.59
N ALA A 355 1.33 6.00 6.40
CA ALA A 355 0.00 5.99 5.79
C ALA A 355 -0.34 4.59 5.28
N TRP A 356 -1.61 4.24 5.38
CA TRP A 356 -2.14 2.95 4.93
C TRP A 356 -3.47 3.14 4.21
N ALA A 357 -3.81 2.18 3.35
CA ALA A 357 -5.13 2.08 2.76
C ALA A 357 -5.54 0.61 2.62
N THR A 358 -6.83 0.32 2.73
CA THR A 358 -7.37 -0.99 2.38
C THR A 358 -7.92 -0.95 0.96
N PRO A 359 -7.68 -1.99 0.15
CA PRO A 359 -8.30 -2.10 -1.17
C PRO A 359 -9.82 -2.13 -1.06
N GLY A 360 -10.48 -1.39 -1.94
CA GLY A 360 -11.88 -1.58 -2.27
C GLY A 360 -12.02 -2.56 -3.45
N PRO A 361 -13.15 -2.55 -4.16
CA PRO A 361 -13.32 -3.34 -5.37
C PRO A 361 -12.21 -3.04 -6.39
N PHE A 362 -11.74 -4.10 -7.06
CA PHE A 362 -10.76 -4.00 -8.14
C PHE A 362 -11.15 -4.91 -9.29
N THR A 363 -10.72 -4.56 -10.51
CA THR A 363 -11.01 -5.33 -11.72
C THR A 363 -9.92 -6.38 -11.96
N GLY A 364 -10.22 -7.40 -12.77
CA GLY A 364 -9.24 -8.41 -13.19
C GLY A 364 -9.38 -9.76 -12.49
N GLU A 365 -10.57 -10.06 -11.96
CA GLU A 365 -10.96 -11.41 -11.54
C GLU A 365 -11.54 -12.23 -12.69
#